data_93abba3d201d9b4d7cd62f5eee5aabbe
#
_entry.id   93abba3d201d9b4d7cd62f5eee5aabbe
#
_cell.length_a   1.000
_cell.length_b   1.000
_cell.length_c   1.000
_cell.angle_alpha   90.00
_cell.angle_beta   90.00
_cell.angle_gamma   90.00
#
_symmetry.space_group_name_H-M   'P 1'
#
loop_
_entity.id
_entity.type
_entity.pdbx_description
1 polymer ?
#
loop_
_entity_poly.entity_id
_entity_poly.type
_entity_poly.pdbx_seq_one_letter_code
_entity_poly.pdbx_strand_id
1 'polypeptide(L)'
;MRETLTVSERRACRVLGQVRRTQRYTTKVADNETVLTANIVSLASHYGRYGYRRITTMLRADGWGVNHKRVERIWRQEGLKVPARQPKRRRLWLNDGSCIRLRPEHRNHVWAYDFVFDRTREGRPLKLLNVIDEFTRECLAIEVSRKQSSRDVLRTLAGLVLRHGVPEHIRSDNGPEFVAKAVRQWLSRLGVQTLFIEPGSPWENGYVESFNGKLRDELLNGEIFTTLQEAKVLTEVWRREYNQVRPHSSLGYKPPAPETVSGPVSATAS
;
A
#
# COMPACT_ATOMS: atom_id res chain seq x y z
N MET A 1 29.78 32.34 22.92
CA MET A 1 30.74 31.95 23.93
C MET A 1 32.21 32.34 23.58
N ARG A 2 32.72 32.02 22.37
CA ARG A 2 34.07 32.44 21.96
C ARG A 2 34.20 33.97 21.88
N GLU A 3 33.26 34.61 21.22
CA GLU A 3 33.22 36.06 21.00
C GLU A 3 32.85 36.84 22.27
N THR A 4 32.01 36.27 23.13
CA THR A 4 31.54 36.93 24.37
C THR A 4 32.51 36.78 25.55
N LEU A 5 33.28 35.68 25.65
CA LEU A 5 34.12 35.36 26.79
C LEU A 5 35.62 35.35 26.46
N THR A 6 36.02 35.70 25.24
CA THR A 6 37.41 35.75 24.75
C THR A 6 38.23 34.50 25.06
N VAL A 7 37.58 33.32 25.17
CA VAL A 7 38.23 32.04 25.47
C VAL A 7 38.62 31.29 24.21
N SER A 8 39.73 30.54 24.26
CA SER A 8 40.13 29.71 23.14
C SER A 8 39.12 28.56 22.86
N GLU A 9 38.98 28.18 21.59
CA GLU A 9 38.11 27.04 21.17
C GLU A 9 38.42 25.77 21.96
N ARG A 10 39.73 25.51 22.25
CA ARG A 10 40.18 24.33 23.03
C ARG A 10 39.61 24.34 24.45
N ARG A 11 39.60 25.52 25.10
CA ARG A 11 39.06 25.70 26.45
C ARG A 11 37.53 25.61 26.44
N ALA A 12 36.88 26.26 25.49
CA ALA A 12 35.42 26.18 25.33
C ALA A 12 34.94 24.73 25.12
N CYS A 13 35.56 24.00 24.19
CA CYS A 13 35.21 22.59 23.93
C CYS A 13 35.47 21.69 25.18
N ARG A 14 36.54 21.95 25.96
CA ARG A 14 36.79 21.18 27.17
C ARG A 14 35.72 21.43 28.23
N VAL A 15 35.32 22.66 28.44
CA VAL A 15 34.28 23.04 29.41
C VAL A 15 32.93 22.47 29.04
N LEU A 16 32.57 22.47 27.74
CA LEU A 16 31.31 21.95 27.23
C LEU A 16 31.32 20.43 27.01
N GLY A 17 32.42 19.74 27.26
CA GLY A 17 32.55 18.31 26.96
C GLY A 17 32.42 17.96 25.45
N GLN A 18 32.62 18.95 24.56
CA GLN A 18 32.46 18.78 23.13
C GLN A 18 33.79 18.50 22.42
N VAL A 19 33.79 17.50 21.52
CA VAL A 19 34.98 17.19 20.71
C VAL A 19 35.26 18.32 19.72
N ARG A 20 36.51 18.83 19.63
CA ARG A 20 36.85 19.91 18.67
C ARG A 20 36.54 19.61 17.22
N ARG A 21 36.67 18.34 16.80
CA ARG A 21 36.28 17.90 15.45
C ARG A 21 34.79 18.14 15.16
N THR A 22 33.93 17.91 16.12
CA THR A 22 32.49 18.18 16.02
C THR A 22 32.21 19.68 15.91
N GLN A 23 32.98 20.51 16.69
CA GLN A 23 32.86 21.97 16.64
C GLN A 23 33.26 22.55 15.28
N ARG A 24 34.25 21.94 14.63
CA ARG A 24 34.78 22.38 13.32
C ARG A 24 34.09 21.71 12.14
N TYR A 25 33.13 20.78 12.40
CA TYR A 25 32.44 20.08 11.36
C TYR A 25 31.55 21.05 10.59
N THR A 26 31.84 21.23 9.33
CA THR A 26 30.96 21.91 8.35
C THR A 26 30.28 20.85 7.55
N THR A 27 28.95 20.91 7.50
CA THR A 27 28.16 19.98 6.69
C THR A 27 28.49 20.19 5.21
N LYS A 28 29.03 19.15 4.58
CA LYS A 28 29.20 19.16 3.11
C LYS A 28 27.83 18.92 2.49
N VAL A 29 27.28 19.95 1.87
CA VAL A 29 26.07 19.83 1.04
C VAL A 29 26.52 19.37 -0.34
N ALA A 30 25.91 18.30 -0.86
CA ALA A 30 26.21 17.83 -2.21
C ALA A 30 25.58 18.77 -3.24
N ASP A 31 26.23 19.00 -4.38
CA ASP A 31 25.80 19.92 -5.42
C ASP A 31 24.38 19.66 -5.94
N ASN A 32 23.91 18.41 -5.86
CA ASN A 32 22.57 17.99 -6.25
C ASN A 32 21.52 18.03 -5.12
N GLU A 33 21.83 18.61 -3.96
CA GLU A 33 20.93 18.59 -2.80
C GLU A 33 19.64 19.36 -3.04
N THR A 34 19.71 20.52 -3.69
CA THR A 34 18.55 21.34 -4.01
C THR A 34 17.56 20.59 -4.93
N VAL A 35 18.08 19.96 -5.97
CA VAL A 35 17.26 19.17 -6.91
C VAL A 35 16.66 17.96 -6.22
N LEU A 36 17.45 17.26 -5.39
CA LEU A 36 16.97 16.13 -4.59
C LEU A 36 15.86 16.55 -3.63
N THR A 37 16.03 17.69 -2.95
CA THR A 37 15.01 18.23 -2.04
C THR A 37 13.70 18.53 -2.77
N ALA A 38 13.76 19.18 -3.92
CA ALA A 38 12.58 19.45 -4.74
C ALA A 38 11.85 18.16 -5.15
N ASN A 39 12.58 17.13 -5.55
CA ASN A 39 11.99 15.82 -5.89
C ASN A 39 11.37 15.13 -4.68
N ILE A 40 12.01 15.19 -3.50
CA ILE A 40 11.44 14.64 -2.25
C ILE A 40 10.13 15.35 -1.92
N VAL A 41 10.09 16.68 -1.97
CA VAL A 41 8.90 17.48 -1.68
C VAL A 41 7.78 17.17 -2.69
N SER A 42 8.10 17.12 -3.98
CA SER A 42 7.15 16.78 -5.04
C SER A 42 6.52 15.39 -4.82
N LEU A 43 7.34 14.36 -4.59
CA LEU A 43 6.85 13.00 -4.31
C LEU A 43 6.04 12.94 -3.01
N ALA A 44 6.45 13.66 -1.96
CA ALA A 44 5.72 13.72 -0.70
C ALA A 44 4.36 14.41 -0.84
N SER A 45 4.26 15.43 -1.68
CA SER A 45 3.00 16.13 -1.98
C SER A 45 2.05 15.26 -2.79
N HIS A 46 2.57 14.51 -3.76
CA HIS A 46 1.77 13.60 -4.57
C HIS A 46 1.33 12.36 -3.77
N TYR A 47 2.23 11.79 -2.98
CA TYR A 47 1.98 10.59 -2.17
C TYR A 47 1.95 10.93 -0.67
N GLY A 48 1.02 11.74 -0.23
CA GLY A 48 0.94 12.29 1.14
C GLY A 48 0.91 11.23 2.27
N ARG A 49 0.64 9.96 1.94
CA ARG A 49 0.64 8.83 2.90
C ARG A 49 1.93 8.00 2.87
N TYR A 50 2.92 8.39 2.05
CA TYR A 50 4.20 7.69 1.97
C TYR A 50 5.25 8.38 2.85
N GLY A 51 5.92 7.60 3.70
CA GLY A 51 7.04 8.08 4.49
C GLY A 51 8.36 8.00 3.72
N TYR A 52 9.41 8.63 4.27
CA TYR A 52 10.72 8.76 3.65
C TYR A 52 11.31 7.45 3.08
N ARG A 53 10.99 6.28 3.64
CA ARG A 53 11.49 4.98 3.14
C ARG A 53 10.91 4.62 1.78
N ARG A 54 9.58 4.83 1.58
CA ARG A 54 8.93 4.62 0.28
C ARG A 54 9.39 5.66 -0.73
N ILE A 55 9.46 6.92 -0.32
CA ILE A 55 10.00 8.01 -1.17
C ILE A 55 11.45 7.70 -1.58
N THR A 56 12.29 7.17 -0.69
CA THR A 56 13.65 6.71 -1.08
C THR A 56 13.62 5.66 -2.17
N THR A 57 12.70 4.72 -2.09
CA THR A 57 12.59 3.65 -3.10
C THR A 57 12.15 4.20 -4.45
N MET A 58 11.20 5.12 -4.45
CA MET A 58 10.74 5.78 -5.67
C MET A 58 11.87 6.59 -6.31
N LEU A 59 12.60 7.40 -5.54
CA LEU A 59 13.78 8.13 -6.02
C LEU A 59 14.82 7.20 -6.63
N ARG A 60 15.04 6.02 -6.05
CA ARG A 60 15.97 5.03 -6.61
C ARG A 60 15.47 4.43 -7.93
N ALA A 61 14.17 4.21 -8.05
CA ALA A 61 13.56 3.79 -9.31
C ALA A 61 13.73 4.86 -10.40
N ASP A 62 13.72 6.15 -10.03
CA ASP A 62 13.97 7.29 -10.89
C ASP A 62 15.48 7.54 -11.15
N GLY A 63 16.36 6.60 -10.74
CA GLY A 63 17.80 6.66 -11.01
C GLY A 63 18.64 7.40 -9.96
N TRP A 64 18.07 7.85 -8.84
CA TRP A 64 18.84 8.52 -7.78
C TRP A 64 19.68 7.54 -6.97
N GLY A 65 21.01 7.69 -6.97
CA GLY A 65 21.93 6.99 -6.07
C GLY A 65 21.87 7.53 -4.64
N VAL A 66 20.75 7.39 -3.94
CA VAL A 66 20.51 8.01 -2.63
C VAL A 66 20.33 6.99 -1.50
N ASN A 67 20.88 7.31 -0.32
CA ASN A 67 20.69 6.54 0.92
C ASN A 67 19.45 7.08 1.67
N HIS A 68 18.66 6.15 2.26
CA HIS A 68 17.48 6.51 3.06
C HIS A 68 17.77 7.48 4.21
N LYS A 69 18.97 7.43 4.81
CA LYS A 69 19.38 8.37 5.86
C LYS A 69 19.50 9.82 5.34
N ARG A 70 19.96 9.99 4.09
CA ARG A 70 20.02 11.32 3.46
C ARG A 70 18.61 11.86 3.19
N VAL A 71 17.73 10.99 2.66
CA VAL A 71 16.33 11.36 2.42
C VAL A 71 15.61 11.67 3.75
N GLU A 72 15.84 10.88 4.81
CA GLU A 72 15.25 11.12 6.13
C GLU A 72 15.72 12.46 6.73
N ARG A 73 16.99 12.83 6.56
CA ARG A 73 17.51 14.13 7.01
C ARG A 73 16.80 15.28 6.32
N ILE A 74 16.71 15.23 4.98
CA ILE A 74 16.02 16.25 4.19
C ILE A 74 14.54 16.28 4.58
N TRP A 75 13.89 15.12 4.68
CA TRP A 75 12.50 14.98 5.12
C TRP A 75 12.20 15.73 6.41
N ARG A 76 13.10 15.62 7.40
CA ARG A 76 12.97 16.32 8.67
C ARG A 76 13.25 17.83 8.56
N GLN A 77 14.21 18.22 7.73
CA GLN A 77 14.54 19.63 7.48
C GLN A 77 13.40 20.37 6.81
N GLU A 78 12.72 19.73 5.85
CA GLU A 78 11.54 20.28 5.16
C GLU A 78 10.25 20.17 6.01
N GLY A 79 10.32 19.67 7.23
CA GLY A 79 9.15 19.54 8.11
C GLY A 79 8.10 18.55 7.61
N LEU A 80 8.45 17.68 6.67
CA LEU A 80 7.52 16.69 6.09
C LEU A 80 7.07 15.68 7.14
N LYS A 81 5.78 15.38 7.17
CA LYS A 81 5.18 14.43 8.11
C LYS A 81 4.13 13.59 7.42
N VAL A 82 4.12 12.29 7.71
CA VAL A 82 2.98 11.43 7.34
C VAL A 82 1.93 11.58 8.44
N PRO A 83 0.64 11.80 8.09
CA PRO A 83 -0.43 11.84 9.08
C PRO A 83 -0.43 10.60 9.97
N ALA A 84 -0.63 10.79 11.28
CA ALA A 84 -0.66 9.69 12.23
C ALA A 84 -1.75 8.69 11.88
N ARG A 85 -1.42 7.39 11.90
CA ARG A 85 -2.44 6.34 11.81
C ARG A 85 -3.23 6.30 13.11
N GLN A 86 -4.52 5.98 13.02
CA GLN A 86 -5.29 5.66 14.22
C GLN A 86 -4.58 4.54 14.99
N PRO A 87 -4.47 4.65 16.33
CA PRO A 87 -3.90 3.60 17.15
C PRO A 87 -4.61 2.28 16.87
N LYS A 88 -3.86 1.22 16.62
CA LYS A 88 -4.46 -0.11 16.53
C LYS A 88 -5.11 -0.42 17.88
N ARG A 89 -6.40 -0.76 17.90
CA ARG A 89 -7.02 -1.37 19.08
C ARG A 89 -6.20 -2.60 19.48
N ARG A 90 -5.93 -2.78 20.77
CA ARG A 90 -5.18 -3.93 21.27
C ARG A 90 -5.80 -5.21 20.72
N ARG A 91 -4.97 -6.08 20.14
CA ARG A 91 -5.42 -7.40 19.72
C ARG A 91 -5.63 -8.25 20.97
N LEU A 92 -6.84 -8.75 21.14
CA LEU A 92 -7.23 -9.66 22.24
C LEU A 92 -6.98 -11.13 21.84
N TRP A 93 -5.85 -11.44 21.27
CA TRP A 93 -5.54 -12.82 20.89
C TRP A 93 -4.14 -13.21 21.36
N LEU A 94 -4.05 -14.42 21.85
CA LEU A 94 -2.82 -15.06 22.27
C LEU A 94 -2.03 -15.44 21.02
N ASN A 95 -0.75 -15.15 21.01
CA ASN A 95 0.17 -15.55 19.92
C ASN A 95 0.72 -16.94 20.21
N ASP A 96 -0.18 -17.88 20.49
CA ASP A 96 0.11 -19.25 20.95
C ASP A 96 0.25 -20.28 19.81
N GLY A 97 0.21 -19.82 18.55
CA GLY A 97 0.27 -20.70 17.38
C GLY A 97 -1.01 -21.46 17.07
N SER A 98 -2.10 -21.24 17.81
CA SER A 98 -3.39 -21.91 17.59
C SER A 98 -4.09 -21.53 16.28
N CYS A 99 -3.64 -20.47 15.62
CA CYS A 99 -4.18 -20.04 14.35
C CYS A 99 -3.51 -20.77 13.18
N ILE A 100 -4.05 -21.91 12.80
CA ILE A 100 -3.64 -22.64 11.58
C ILE A 100 -4.30 -21.95 10.38
N ARG A 101 -3.54 -21.11 9.70
CA ARG A 101 -3.98 -20.45 8.47
C ARG A 101 -3.20 -20.99 7.29
N LEU A 102 -3.91 -21.35 6.19
CA LEU A 102 -3.26 -21.66 4.92
C LEU A 102 -2.48 -20.40 4.46
N ARG A 103 -1.15 -20.53 4.36
CA ARG A 103 -0.28 -19.46 3.86
C ARG A 103 -0.11 -19.62 2.35
N PRO A 104 -0.23 -18.55 1.57
CA PRO A 104 0.00 -18.63 0.14
C PRO A 104 1.48 -18.92 -0.15
N GLU A 105 1.75 -19.85 -1.07
CA GLU A 105 3.11 -20.30 -1.42
C GLU A 105 3.52 -19.84 -2.82
N HIS A 106 2.56 -19.60 -3.71
CA HIS A 106 2.79 -19.17 -5.09
C HIS A 106 1.62 -18.30 -5.60
N ARG A 107 1.80 -17.69 -6.75
CA ARG A 107 0.74 -16.94 -7.45
C ARG A 107 -0.46 -17.84 -7.72
N ASN A 108 -1.66 -17.29 -7.57
CA ASN A 108 -2.94 -18.02 -7.71
C ASN A 108 -3.13 -19.17 -6.70
N HIS A 109 -2.32 -19.27 -5.66
CA HIS A 109 -2.59 -20.23 -4.60
C HIS A 109 -3.83 -19.85 -3.79
N VAL A 110 -3.88 -18.60 -3.30
CA VAL A 110 -5.04 -18.12 -2.54
C VAL A 110 -5.43 -16.73 -3.02
N TRP A 111 -6.65 -16.58 -3.51
CA TRP A 111 -7.26 -15.26 -3.69
C TRP A 111 -8.13 -14.94 -2.49
N ALA A 112 -8.05 -13.71 -2.02
CA ALA A 112 -8.94 -13.20 -0.98
C ALA A 112 -9.79 -12.07 -1.55
N TYR A 113 -11.06 -12.06 -1.17
CA TYR A 113 -11.96 -10.96 -1.54
C TYR A 113 -12.79 -10.49 -0.35
N ASP A 114 -13.19 -9.22 -0.40
CA ASP A 114 -13.97 -8.57 0.65
C ASP A 114 -14.66 -7.33 0.11
N PHE A 115 -15.70 -6.88 0.83
CA PHE A 115 -16.40 -5.64 0.53
C PHE A 115 -15.89 -4.48 1.38
N VAL A 116 -15.72 -3.33 0.72
CA VAL A 116 -15.52 -2.05 1.37
C VAL A 116 -16.69 -1.14 1.03
N PHE A 117 -17.17 -0.41 2.02
CA PHE A 117 -18.31 0.49 1.87
C PHE A 117 -17.84 1.94 2.01
N ASP A 118 -18.38 2.79 1.13
CA ASP A 118 -18.19 4.23 1.14
C ASP A 118 -19.47 4.93 0.66
N ARG A 119 -19.43 6.23 0.49
CA ARG A 119 -20.55 7.04 0.00
C ARG A 119 -20.06 8.21 -0.84
N THR A 120 -20.90 8.66 -1.76
CA THR A 120 -20.68 9.92 -2.47
C THR A 120 -20.98 11.11 -1.56
N ARG A 121 -20.59 12.33 -2.00
CA ARG A 121 -20.90 13.61 -1.33
C ARG A 121 -22.38 13.73 -0.95
N GLU A 122 -23.27 13.25 -1.80
CA GLU A 122 -24.72 13.26 -1.57
C GLU A 122 -25.21 12.12 -0.66
N GLY A 123 -24.33 11.35 -0.04
CA GLY A 123 -24.67 10.25 0.86
C GLY A 123 -25.09 8.95 0.14
N ARG A 124 -25.07 8.89 -1.20
CA ARG A 124 -25.42 7.69 -1.94
C ARG A 124 -24.37 6.59 -1.73
N PRO A 125 -24.74 5.35 -1.40
CA PRO A 125 -23.80 4.29 -1.07
C PRO A 125 -22.90 3.92 -2.25
N LEU A 126 -21.66 3.58 -1.93
CA LEU A 126 -20.70 2.92 -2.79
C LEU A 126 -20.29 1.60 -2.14
N LYS A 127 -20.39 0.50 -2.89
CA LYS A 127 -19.94 -0.83 -2.48
C LYS A 127 -18.83 -1.28 -3.41
N LEU A 128 -17.65 -1.52 -2.83
CA LEU A 128 -16.43 -1.89 -3.54
C LEU A 128 -16.13 -3.36 -3.26
N LEU A 129 -16.09 -4.21 -4.27
CA LEU A 129 -15.59 -5.58 -4.19
C LEU A 129 -14.10 -5.57 -4.51
N ASN A 130 -13.29 -5.90 -3.53
CA ASN A 130 -11.85 -6.00 -3.66
C ASN A 130 -11.45 -7.46 -3.78
N VAL A 131 -10.61 -7.79 -4.77
CA VAL A 131 -10.03 -9.13 -4.95
C VAL A 131 -8.51 -8.99 -5.02
N ILE A 132 -7.80 -9.73 -4.18
CA ILE A 132 -6.34 -9.73 -4.13
C ILE A 132 -5.78 -11.15 -4.25
N ASP A 133 -4.60 -11.28 -4.85
CA ASP A 133 -3.78 -12.48 -4.70
C ASP A 133 -2.95 -12.34 -3.40
N GLU A 134 -3.12 -13.28 -2.48
CA GLU A 134 -2.47 -13.21 -1.16
C GLU A 134 -0.95 -13.42 -1.23
N PHE A 135 -0.42 -14.10 -2.24
CA PHE A 135 1.02 -14.31 -2.41
C PHE A 135 1.70 -13.09 -2.98
N THR A 136 1.29 -12.66 -4.16
CA THR A 136 1.88 -11.52 -4.88
C THR A 136 1.53 -10.18 -4.27
N ARG A 137 0.45 -10.10 -3.48
CA ARG A 137 -0.18 -8.86 -2.97
C ARG A 137 -0.83 -8.02 -4.07
N GLU A 138 -0.92 -8.54 -5.26
CA GLU A 138 -1.56 -7.88 -6.40
C GLU A 138 -3.04 -7.67 -6.13
N CYS A 139 -3.53 -6.47 -6.40
CA CYS A 139 -4.95 -6.18 -6.43
C CYS A 139 -5.50 -6.55 -7.82
N LEU A 140 -6.18 -7.67 -7.89
CA LEU A 140 -6.72 -8.19 -9.15
C LEU A 140 -7.92 -7.38 -9.65
N ALA A 141 -8.78 -6.93 -8.73
CA ALA A 141 -9.92 -6.08 -9.05
C ALA A 141 -10.35 -5.19 -7.88
N ILE A 142 -10.91 -4.03 -8.21
CA ILE A 142 -11.75 -3.20 -7.35
C ILE A 142 -13.01 -2.86 -8.16
N GLU A 143 -14.10 -3.58 -7.93
CA GLU A 143 -15.37 -3.31 -8.63
C GLU A 143 -16.25 -2.40 -7.78
N VAL A 144 -16.55 -1.20 -8.31
CA VAL A 144 -17.35 -0.18 -7.60
C VAL A 144 -18.76 -0.13 -8.18
N SER A 145 -19.76 -0.25 -7.31
CA SER A 145 -21.17 -0.10 -7.70
C SER A 145 -22.05 0.41 -6.54
N ARG A 146 -23.30 0.71 -6.81
CA ARG A 146 -24.27 1.09 -5.76
C ARG A 146 -24.73 -0.11 -4.95
N LYS A 147 -24.91 -1.25 -5.63
CA LYS A 147 -25.30 -2.54 -5.05
C LYS A 147 -24.54 -3.64 -5.75
N GLN A 148 -24.18 -4.66 -5.03
CA GLN A 148 -23.52 -5.84 -5.61
C GLN A 148 -24.22 -7.09 -5.08
N SER A 149 -24.64 -7.93 -6.01
CA SER A 149 -25.26 -9.23 -5.77
C SER A 149 -24.21 -10.35 -5.96
N SER A 150 -24.58 -11.58 -5.60
CA SER A 150 -23.77 -12.76 -5.90
C SER A 150 -23.49 -12.95 -7.40
N ARG A 151 -24.41 -12.51 -8.28
CA ARG A 151 -24.20 -12.53 -9.73
C ARG A 151 -23.09 -11.57 -10.16
N ASP A 152 -22.99 -10.42 -9.52
CA ASP A 152 -21.93 -9.44 -9.80
C ASP A 152 -20.58 -9.97 -9.33
N VAL A 153 -20.53 -10.61 -8.16
CA VAL A 153 -19.33 -11.32 -7.67
C VAL A 153 -18.89 -12.40 -8.66
N LEU A 154 -19.83 -13.24 -9.13
CA LEU A 154 -19.53 -14.27 -10.14
C LEU A 154 -18.96 -13.69 -11.43
N ARG A 155 -19.55 -12.61 -11.93
CA ARG A 155 -19.08 -11.95 -13.15
C ARG A 155 -17.65 -11.42 -12.97
N THR A 156 -17.36 -10.80 -11.84
CA THR A 156 -16.00 -10.31 -11.51
C THR A 156 -15.01 -11.47 -11.44
N LEU A 157 -15.33 -12.52 -10.68
CA LEU A 157 -14.45 -13.68 -10.53
C LEU A 157 -14.24 -14.41 -11.87
N ALA A 158 -15.27 -14.59 -12.69
CA ALA A 158 -15.13 -15.20 -14.00
C ALA A 158 -14.20 -14.39 -14.92
N GLY A 159 -14.34 -13.06 -14.94
CA GLY A 159 -13.44 -12.19 -15.68
C GLY A 159 -11.98 -12.24 -15.17
N LEU A 160 -11.78 -12.45 -13.88
CA LEU A 160 -10.44 -12.62 -13.29
C LEU A 160 -9.83 -13.97 -13.65
N VAL A 161 -10.61 -15.05 -13.55
CA VAL A 161 -10.18 -16.40 -13.93
C VAL A 161 -9.71 -16.45 -15.39
N LEU A 162 -10.43 -15.78 -16.31
CA LEU A 162 -10.03 -15.69 -17.71
C LEU A 162 -8.70 -14.95 -17.93
N ARG A 163 -8.40 -13.96 -17.11
CA ARG A 163 -7.18 -13.12 -17.24
C ARG A 163 -5.96 -13.64 -16.49
N HIS A 164 -6.18 -14.20 -15.31
CA HIS A 164 -5.10 -14.56 -14.37
C HIS A 164 -4.96 -16.07 -14.16
N GLY A 165 -5.89 -16.88 -14.67
CA GLY A 165 -5.99 -18.31 -14.40
C GLY A 165 -6.87 -18.61 -13.19
N VAL A 166 -7.12 -19.90 -12.94
CA VAL A 166 -7.94 -20.40 -11.85
C VAL A 166 -7.12 -20.43 -10.56
N PRO A 167 -7.56 -19.82 -9.44
CA PRO A 167 -6.89 -19.98 -8.16
C PRO A 167 -7.19 -21.36 -7.57
N GLU A 168 -6.29 -21.87 -6.73
CA GLU A 168 -6.55 -23.12 -6.00
C GLU A 168 -7.56 -22.90 -4.87
N HIS A 169 -7.47 -21.77 -4.20
CA HIS A 169 -8.31 -21.44 -3.06
C HIS A 169 -8.86 -20.02 -3.18
N ILE A 170 -10.08 -19.86 -2.67
CA ILE A 170 -10.68 -18.53 -2.47
C ILE A 170 -11.05 -18.36 -1.01
N ARG A 171 -10.62 -17.24 -0.42
CA ARG A 171 -10.93 -16.84 0.95
C ARG A 171 -11.87 -15.66 0.98
N SER A 172 -12.91 -15.75 1.78
CA SER A 172 -13.87 -14.66 2.03
C SER A 172 -14.43 -14.72 3.44
N ASP A 173 -15.06 -13.65 3.87
CA ASP A 173 -15.97 -13.70 5.01
C ASP A 173 -17.25 -14.50 4.67
N ASN A 174 -18.13 -14.64 5.66
CA ASN A 174 -19.39 -15.35 5.53
C ASN A 174 -20.54 -14.43 5.04
N GLY A 175 -20.24 -13.38 4.29
CA GLY A 175 -21.24 -12.49 3.72
C GLY A 175 -22.24 -13.24 2.81
N PRO A 176 -23.52 -12.88 2.82
CA PRO A 176 -24.57 -13.59 2.07
C PRO A 176 -24.29 -13.65 0.56
N GLU A 177 -23.61 -12.66 0.00
CA GLU A 177 -23.21 -12.62 -1.41
C GLU A 177 -22.14 -13.66 -1.75
N PHE A 178 -21.32 -14.05 -0.76
CA PHE A 178 -20.20 -14.98 -0.93
C PHE A 178 -20.59 -16.43 -0.64
N VAL A 179 -21.46 -16.64 0.34
CA VAL A 179 -21.99 -17.99 0.66
C VAL A 179 -23.13 -18.40 -0.26
N ALA A 180 -23.55 -17.53 -1.20
CA ALA A 180 -24.61 -17.84 -2.14
C ALA A 180 -24.33 -19.15 -2.89
N LYS A 181 -25.35 -20.02 -2.98
CA LYS A 181 -25.26 -21.34 -3.61
C LYS A 181 -24.67 -21.27 -5.03
N ALA A 182 -25.02 -20.25 -5.79
CA ALA A 182 -24.51 -20.05 -7.16
C ALA A 182 -22.99 -19.82 -7.19
N VAL A 183 -22.43 -19.03 -6.26
CA VAL A 183 -20.98 -18.77 -6.16
C VAL A 183 -20.25 -20.06 -5.79
N ARG A 184 -20.72 -20.74 -4.76
CA ARG A 184 -20.13 -22.01 -4.28
C ARG A 184 -20.14 -23.09 -5.36
N GLN A 185 -21.27 -23.28 -6.06
CA GLN A 185 -21.39 -24.26 -7.13
C GLN A 185 -20.47 -23.95 -8.31
N TRP A 186 -20.33 -22.67 -8.66
CA TRP A 186 -19.44 -22.25 -9.74
C TRP A 186 -17.97 -22.50 -9.37
N LEU A 187 -17.55 -22.13 -8.18
CA LEU A 187 -16.19 -22.40 -7.68
C LEU A 187 -15.88 -23.90 -7.63
N SER A 188 -16.83 -24.72 -7.12
CA SER A 188 -16.69 -26.16 -7.08
C SER A 188 -16.50 -26.80 -8.47
N ARG A 189 -17.23 -26.29 -9.49
CA ARG A 189 -17.06 -26.74 -10.89
C ARG A 189 -15.68 -26.46 -11.47
N LEU A 190 -15.01 -25.39 -10.97
CA LEU A 190 -13.66 -25.03 -11.35
C LEU A 190 -12.58 -25.76 -10.51
N GLY A 191 -12.99 -26.58 -9.55
CA GLY A 191 -12.05 -27.23 -8.62
C GLY A 191 -11.50 -26.30 -7.54
N VAL A 192 -12.02 -25.08 -7.40
CA VAL A 192 -11.56 -24.09 -6.42
C VAL A 192 -12.10 -24.41 -5.04
N GLN A 193 -11.20 -24.50 -4.07
CA GLN A 193 -11.57 -24.72 -2.67
C GLN A 193 -11.93 -23.38 -2.00
N THR A 194 -13.06 -23.37 -1.27
CA THR A 194 -13.47 -22.18 -0.50
C THR A 194 -12.97 -22.25 0.92
N LEU A 195 -12.25 -21.23 1.36
CA LEU A 195 -11.75 -21.06 2.73
C LEU A 195 -12.63 -20.00 3.41
N PHE A 196 -13.66 -20.45 4.12
CA PHE A 196 -14.49 -19.55 4.90
C PHE A 196 -13.80 -19.24 6.23
N ILE A 197 -13.91 -17.98 6.63
CA ILE A 197 -13.38 -17.49 7.91
C ILE A 197 -14.29 -18.00 9.02
N GLU A 198 -13.70 -18.61 10.03
CA GLU A 198 -14.47 -19.04 11.20
C GLU A 198 -15.05 -17.80 11.93
N PRO A 199 -16.28 -17.89 12.45
CA PRO A 199 -16.85 -16.82 13.27
C PRO A 199 -15.94 -16.49 14.45
N GLY A 200 -15.53 -15.22 14.57
CA GLY A 200 -14.60 -14.77 15.61
C GLY A 200 -13.12 -14.83 15.22
N SER A 201 -12.76 -15.27 14.00
CA SER A 201 -11.38 -15.37 13.49
C SER A 201 -11.03 -14.33 12.40
N PRO A 202 -11.17 -13.03 12.64
CA PRO A 202 -10.91 -12.00 11.61
C PRO A 202 -9.47 -12.01 11.10
N TRP A 203 -8.51 -12.53 11.86
CA TRP A 203 -7.11 -12.64 11.46
C TRP A 203 -6.89 -13.56 10.24
N GLU A 204 -7.83 -14.46 9.94
CA GLU A 204 -7.76 -15.31 8.77
C GLU A 204 -7.84 -14.52 7.46
N ASN A 205 -8.55 -13.39 7.45
CA ASN A 205 -8.68 -12.48 6.31
C ASN A 205 -7.66 -11.31 6.30
N GLY A 206 -6.63 -11.38 7.13
CA GLY A 206 -5.72 -10.27 7.41
C GLY A 206 -5.01 -9.67 6.18
N TYR A 207 -4.93 -10.38 5.04
CA TYR A 207 -4.31 -9.83 3.81
C TYR A 207 -5.25 -8.84 3.12
N VAL A 208 -6.49 -9.22 2.88
CA VAL A 208 -7.46 -8.30 2.27
C VAL A 208 -7.86 -7.18 3.24
N GLU A 209 -7.95 -7.45 4.54
CA GLU A 209 -8.14 -6.39 5.55
C GLU A 209 -7.01 -5.37 5.54
N SER A 210 -5.75 -5.85 5.46
CA SER A 210 -4.58 -4.98 5.33
C SER A 210 -4.60 -4.18 4.03
N PHE A 211 -5.09 -4.77 2.94
CA PHE A 211 -5.30 -4.10 1.66
C PHE A 211 -6.39 -3.03 1.79
N ASN A 212 -7.55 -3.38 2.32
CA ASN A 212 -8.67 -2.47 2.55
C ASN A 212 -8.28 -1.27 3.44
N GLY A 213 -7.45 -1.54 4.45
CA GLY A 213 -6.88 -0.47 5.29
C GLY A 213 -6.00 0.51 4.51
N LYS A 214 -5.27 0.04 3.49
CA LYS A 214 -4.46 0.91 2.61
C LYS A 214 -5.34 1.68 1.64
N LEU A 215 -6.32 1.01 1.02
CA LEU A 215 -7.29 1.65 0.14
C LEU A 215 -8.00 2.80 0.86
N ARG A 216 -8.45 2.58 2.10
CA ARG A 216 -9.07 3.63 2.91
C ARG A 216 -8.08 4.76 3.22
N ASP A 217 -6.89 4.43 3.70
CA ASP A 217 -5.89 5.40 4.14
C ASP A 217 -5.33 6.25 3.00
N GLU A 218 -5.14 5.65 1.82
CA GLU A 218 -4.42 6.25 0.71
C GLU A 218 -5.37 6.86 -0.34
N LEU A 219 -6.64 6.45 -0.39
CA LEU A 219 -7.63 6.96 -1.34
C LEU A 219 -8.92 7.41 -0.64
N LEU A 220 -9.71 6.46 -0.07
CA LEU A 220 -11.10 6.74 0.31
C LEU A 220 -11.25 7.83 1.38
N ASN A 221 -10.30 7.95 2.30
CA ASN A 221 -10.31 8.99 3.34
C ASN A 221 -9.83 10.36 2.85
N GLY A 222 -9.18 10.41 1.70
CA GLY A 222 -8.65 11.65 1.10
C GLY A 222 -9.54 12.23 0.02
N GLU A 223 -10.45 11.42 -0.56
CA GLU A 223 -11.27 11.80 -1.70
C GLU A 223 -12.75 11.95 -1.34
N ILE A 224 -13.41 12.90 -1.98
CA ILE A 224 -14.86 13.11 -1.88
C ILE A 224 -15.47 12.83 -3.25
N PHE A 225 -15.99 11.62 -3.44
CA PHE A 225 -16.61 11.22 -4.69
C PHE A 225 -17.94 11.93 -4.93
N THR A 226 -18.10 12.58 -6.07
CA THR A 226 -19.37 13.22 -6.47
C THR A 226 -20.27 12.24 -7.20
N THR A 227 -19.69 11.37 -8.03
CA THR A 227 -20.43 10.40 -8.85
C THR A 227 -19.89 8.97 -8.69
N LEU A 228 -20.70 7.99 -9.10
CA LEU A 228 -20.26 6.60 -9.20
C LEU A 228 -19.14 6.44 -10.24
N GLN A 229 -19.23 7.17 -11.35
CA GLN A 229 -18.25 7.07 -12.44
C GLN A 229 -16.90 7.61 -11.99
N GLU A 230 -16.87 8.73 -11.29
CA GLU A 230 -15.66 9.28 -10.69
C GLU A 230 -15.02 8.29 -9.71
N ALA A 231 -15.81 7.68 -8.82
CA ALA A 231 -15.32 6.66 -7.90
C ALA A 231 -14.70 5.46 -8.63
N LYS A 232 -15.29 5.02 -9.75
CA LYS A 232 -14.72 3.94 -10.59
C LYS A 232 -13.39 4.33 -11.19
N VAL A 233 -13.30 5.53 -11.75
CA VAL A 233 -12.07 6.00 -12.41
C VAL A 233 -10.94 6.15 -11.39
N LEU A 234 -11.19 6.86 -10.28
CA LEU A 234 -10.16 7.10 -9.27
C LEU A 234 -9.70 5.82 -8.56
N THR A 235 -10.61 4.89 -8.27
CA THR A 235 -10.23 3.59 -7.70
C THR A 235 -9.41 2.74 -8.68
N GLU A 236 -9.71 2.78 -9.98
CA GLU A 236 -8.91 2.04 -10.98
C GLU A 236 -7.53 2.67 -11.18
N VAL A 237 -7.41 4.00 -11.18
CA VAL A 237 -6.11 4.69 -11.19
C VAL A 237 -5.29 4.28 -9.98
N TRP A 238 -5.88 4.35 -8.78
CA TRP A 238 -5.21 3.93 -7.54
C TRP A 238 -4.82 2.45 -7.57
N ARG A 239 -5.66 1.56 -8.09
CA ARG A 239 -5.35 0.12 -8.22
C ARG A 239 -4.12 -0.11 -9.09
N ARG A 240 -4.01 0.60 -10.22
CA ARG A 240 -2.83 0.52 -11.10
C ARG A 240 -1.59 1.03 -10.39
N GLU A 241 -1.65 2.18 -9.73
CA GLU A 241 -0.54 2.71 -8.94
C GLU A 241 -0.14 1.77 -7.80
N TYR A 242 -1.13 1.18 -7.10
CA TYR A 242 -0.90 0.19 -6.06
C TYR A 242 -0.12 -1.02 -6.58
N ASN A 243 -0.47 -1.53 -7.75
CA ASN A 243 0.17 -2.71 -8.34
C ASN A 243 1.52 -2.42 -8.98
N GLN A 244 1.68 -1.26 -9.63
CA GLN A 244 2.80 -0.99 -10.53
C GLN A 244 3.86 -0.07 -9.92
N VAL A 245 3.46 0.84 -9.04
CA VAL A 245 4.32 1.92 -8.54
C VAL A 245 4.55 1.82 -7.03
N ARG A 246 3.52 1.45 -6.27
CA ARG A 246 3.54 1.50 -4.81
C ARG A 246 4.57 0.56 -4.18
N PRO A 247 5.57 1.08 -3.41
CA PRO A 247 6.53 0.22 -2.74
C PRO A 247 5.91 -0.55 -1.57
N HIS A 248 6.07 -1.87 -1.55
CA HIS A 248 5.57 -2.77 -0.50
C HIS A 248 6.71 -3.28 0.37
N SER A 249 6.69 -2.99 1.67
CA SER A 249 7.73 -3.44 2.61
C SER A 249 7.83 -4.97 2.70
N SER A 250 6.71 -5.68 2.57
CA SER A 250 6.67 -7.15 2.55
C SER A 250 7.25 -7.78 1.29
N LEU A 251 7.44 -7.00 0.22
CA LEU A 251 8.02 -7.41 -1.06
C LEU A 251 9.39 -6.76 -1.30
N GLY A 252 10.12 -6.42 -0.23
CA GLY A 252 11.41 -5.74 -0.34
C GLY A 252 11.31 -4.36 -0.98
N TYR A 253 10.20 -3.68 -0.78
CA TYR A 253 9.85 -2.38 -1.38
C TYR A 253 9.65 -2.42 -2.92
N LYS A 254 9.47 -3.58 -3.52
CA LYS A 254 8.99 -3.70 -4.90
C LYS A 254 7.47 -3.53 -4.95
N PRO A 255 6.89 -3.08 -6.08
CA PRO A 255 5.46 -3.13 -6.30
C PRO A 255 4.98 -4.59 -6.49
N PRO A 256 3.66 -4.88 -6.31
CA PRO A 256 3.12 -6.23 -6.43
C PRO A 256 3.24 -6.85 -7.83
N ALA A 257 3.06 -6.05 -8.87
CA ALA A 257 3.08 -6.50 -10.27
C ALA A 257 3.98 -5.61 -11.14
N PRO A 258 5.31 -5.59 -10.88
CA PRO A 258 6.23 -4.74 -11.63
C PRO A 258 6.31 -5.09 -13.13
N GLU A 259 6.02 -6.33 -13.48
CA GLU A 259 6.13 -6.83 -14.87
C GLU A 259 5.05 -6.24 -15.80
N THR A 260 3.91 -5.79 -15.26
CA THR A 260 2.85 -5.16 -16.06
C THR A 260 3.22 -3.76 -16.59
N VAL A 261 4.30 -3.17 -16.05
CA VAL A 261 4.89 -1.91 -16.56
C VAL A 261 5.73 -2.18 -17.81
N SER A 262 6.25 -3.40 -17.95
CA SER A 262 7.20 -3.81 -18.99
C SER A 262 6.53 -4.48 -20.20
N GLY A 263 5.23 -4.27 -20.42
CA GLY A 263 4.57 -4.69 -21.66
C GLY A 263 5.32 -4.05 -22.84
N PRO A 264 5.60 -4.79 -23.92
CA PRO A 264 6.34 -4.25 -25.04
C PRO A 264 5.60 -3.02 -25.56
N VAL A 265 6.28 -1.88 -25.55
CA VAL A 265 5.92 -0.75 -26.39
C VAL A 265 5.99 -1.32 -27.81
N SER A 266 4.85 -1.70 -28.37
CA SER A 266 4.78 -2.06 -29.78
C SER A 266 5.23 -0.82 -30.53
N ALA A 267 6.45 -0.85 -30.99
CA ALA A 267 6.96 0.05 -32.00
C ALA A 267 6.12 -0.21 -33.26
N THR A 268 5.02 0.48 -33.40
CA THR A 268 4.44 0.77 -34.69
C THR A 268 5.15 2.00 -35.19
N ALA A 269 6.32 1.74 -35.75
CA ALA A 269 6.97 2.64 -36.67
C ALA A 269 6.37 2.46 -38.06
N SER A 270 6.25 3.56 -38.74
CA SER A 270 6.15 3.82 -40.19
C SER A 270 4.76 3.89 -40.74
#